data_24dc880af947b641f61619fec9971536
#
_entry.id   24dc880af947b641f61619fec9971536
#
_cell.length_a   1.000
_cell.length_b   1.000
_cell.length_c   1.000
_cell.angle_alpha   90.00
_cell.angle_beta   90.00
_cell.angle_gamma   90.00
#
_symmetry.space_group_name_H-M   'P 1'
#
loop_
_entity.id
_entity.type
_entity.pdbx_description
1 polymer ?
#
loop_
_entity_poly.entity_id
_entity_poly.type
_entity_poly.pdbx_seq_one_letter_code
_entity_poly.pdbx_strand_id
1 'polypeptide(L)'
;MLRKVGESAWPISEKDAVVSIKDASYPIPFPQGLEFNSPAHGCWNIVHTGMLIPEAHQIYVCADNCMRGVVLTAAEMHAEDRFSFVIVEEQNLLNGDLEDLTIEGTADLIRKLKKMPKAILLFTVCIHHFIGCDLERIYRELEEQFPEITFLRCYMDPIMQKHGPTPDQKLRKAMYESLDSEPDKMDTKQISILGSDFALDQSSDLKELLPKAGYTVRELQSCRTWEEYKELGNAGTFLCCYPSGKYGIELLAKRLDRTFLYLPLSFDYEEIKKEEEILWNTLKPEDNQELLSWIEKKISLCEAALEHTRQVIGNTPISIDYTFHPRPLGLAKLLLTHGFNVETVYLDSISPEEKEAFAWLKEKKPELELRPT
;
A
#
# COMPACT_ATOMS: atom_id res chain seq x y z
N MET A 1 25.03 23.81 -16.91
CA MET A 1 26.35 23.80 -16.26
C MET A 1 26.71 22.35 -16.01
N LEU A 2 27.83 21.85 -16.50
CA LEU A 2 28.29 20.50 -16.21
C LEU A 2 28.89 20.46 -14.81
N ARG A 3 28.49 19.46 -14.01
CA ARG A 3 29.01 19.23 -12.66
C ARG A 3 29.76 17.93 -12.63
N LYS A 4 30.73 17.85 -11.74
CA LYS A 4 31.47 16.62 -11.47
C LYS A 4 30.54 15.67 -10.71
N VAL A 5 30.54 14.40 -11.09
CA VAL A 5 29.76 13.38 -10.39
C VAL A 5 30.16 13.35 -8.92
N GLY A 6 29.19 13.45 -8.03
CA GLY A 6 29.41 13.48 -6.60
C GLY A 6 29.68 14.88 -6.00
N GLU A 7 29.67 15.94 -6.80
CA GLU A 7 29.69 17.32 -6.30
C GLU A 7 28.27 17.89 -6.23
N SER A 8 27.81 18.19 -5.03
CA SER A 8 26.61 18.99 -4.82
C SER A 8 26.83 20.45 -5.24
N ALA A 9 25.77 21.14 -5.66
CA ALA A 9 25.82 22.57 -5.99
C ALA A 9 26.18 23.44 -4.79
N TRP A 10 25.84 22.96 -3.64
CA TRP A 10 26.08 23.54 -2.31
C TRP A 10 26.42 22.40 -1.36
N PRO A 11 27.23 22.66 -0.35
CA PRO A 11 27.42 21.68 0.71
C PRO A 11 26.06 21.46 1.37
N ILE A 12 25.45 20.30 1.10
CA ILE A 12 24.21 19.88 1.76
C ILE A 12 24.60 19.50 3.19
N SER A 13 23.95 20.10 4.16
CA SER A 13 24.07 19.70 5.56
C SER A 13 22.81 18.94 5.99
N GLU A 14 22.92 18.16 7.05
CA GLU A 14 21.75 17.50 7.65
C GLU A 14 20.62 18.51 7.98
N LYS A 15 20.98 19.76 8.29
CA LYS A 15 20.02 20.83 8.55
C LYS A 15 19.18 21.20 7.34
N ASP A 16 19.67 20.96 6.12
CA ASP A 16 18.92 21.27 4.88
C ASP A 16 17.80 20.25 4.64
N ALA A 17 17.88 19.07 5.28
CA ALA A 17 16.85 18.05 5.25
C ALA A 17 15.80 18.21 6.36
N VAL A 18 15.89 19.24 7.18
CA VAL A 18 14.95 19.51 8.29
C VAL A 18 14.13 20.74 7.95
N VAL A 19 12.81 20.59 8.01
CA VAL A 19 11.86 21.69 7.82
C VAL A 19 10.98 21.80 9.07
N SER A 20 10.95 22.99 9.70
CA SER A 20 9.95 23.25 10.74
C SER A 20 8.55 23.24 10.13
N ILE A 21 7.59 22.61 10.79
CA ILE A 21 6.24 22.45 10.24
C ILE A 21 5.58 23.81 9.89
N LYS A 22 5.92 24.89 10.61
CA LYS A 22 5.45 26.26 10.28
C LYS A 22 5.85 26.71 8.89
N ASP A 23 7.01 26.29 8.40
CA ASP A 23 7.58 26.66 7.11
C ASP A 23 7.24 25.64 6.01
N ALA A 24 6.70 24.50 6.40
CA ALA A 24 6.32 23.43 5.48
C ALA A 24 5.08 23.77 4.65
N SER A 25 5.06 23.27 3.42
CA SER A 25 3.93 23.39 2.49
C SER A 25 3.14 22.08 2.40
N TYR A 26 1.85 22.19 2.14
CA TYR A 26 0.97 21.05 1.87
C TYR A 26 0.78 20.90 0.34
N PRO A 27 0.76 19.73 -0.23
CA PRO A 27 0.98 18.40 0.37
C PRO A 27 2.44 17.96 0.43
N ILE A 28 3.36 18.74 -0.12
CA ILE A 28 4.79 18.41 -0.20
C ILE A 28 5.57 19.37 0.69
N PRO A 29 6.10 18.89 1.83
CA PRO A 29 6.77 19.76 2.81
C PRO A 29 8.21 20.11 2.42
N PHE A 30 8.86 19.35 1.54
CA PHE A 30 10.27 19.49 1.20
C PHE A 30 10.49 20.07 -0.20
N PRO A 31 11.66 20.72 -0.45
CA PRO A 31 12.06 21.08 -1.79
C PRO A 31 12.11 19.86 -2.73
N GLN A 32 11.68 20.04 -3.97
CA GLN A 32 11.74 19.00 -4.98
C GLN A 32 13.20 18.80 -5.46
N GLY A 33 13.75 17.61 -5.28
CA GLY A 33 15.11 17.27 -5.72
C GLY A 33 15.48 15.84 -5.32
N LEU A 34 16.44 15.25 -6.03
CA LEU A 34 16.93 13.90 -5.73
C LEU A 34 17.66 13.80 -4.37
N GLU A 35 18.08 14.93 -3.84
CA GLU A 35 18.74 15.01 -2.53
C GLU A 35 17.77 14.77 -1.35
N PHE A 36 16.48 15.02 -1.56
CA PHE A 36 15.48 15.00 -0.51
C PHE A 36 14.33 14.04 -0.79
N ASN A 37 14.19 13.58 -2.02
CA ASN A 37 13.06 12.75 -2.41
C ASN A 37 13.53 11.61 -3.32
N SER A 38 12.93 10.44 -3.13
CA SER A 38 13.05 9.36 -4.10
C SER A 38 12.62 9.84 -5.49
N PRO A 39 13.30 9.41 -6.58
CA PRO A 39 12.85 9.68 -7.94
C PRO A 39 11.50 9.04 -8.25
N ALA A 40 11.11 8.07 -7.44
CA ALA A 40 9.84 7.40 -7.53
C ALA A 40 8.81 8.05 -6.62
N HIS A 41 7.60 8.27 -7.14
CA HIS A 41 6.49 8.76 -6.35
C HIS A 41 5.78 7.59 -5.65
N GLY A 42 5.67 7.66 -4.33
CA GLY A 42 4.95 6.69 -3.50
C GLY A 42 5.77 5.47 -3.07
N CYS A 43 5.08 4.52 -2.46
CA CYS A 43 5.67 3.31 -1.89
C CYS A 43 6.05 2.28 -2.97
N TRP A 44 7.17 1.59 -2.73
CA TRP A 44 7.73 0.57 -3.63
C TRP A 44 7.69 -0.84 -3.05
N ASN A 45 6.82 -1.14 -2.12
CA ASN A 45 6.65 -2.48 -1.53
C ASN A 45 6.08 -3.53 -2.50
N ILE A 46 6.40 -3.40 -3.80
CA ILE A 46 5.80 -4.24 -4.86
C ILE A 46 6.05 -5.73 -4.66
N VAL A 47 7.22 -6.12 -4.13
CA VAL A 47 7.52 -7.53 -3.85
C VAL A 47 6.65 -8.03 -2.70
N HIS A 48 6.64 -7.31 -1.57
CA HIS A 48 5.83 -7.67 -0.40
C HIS A 48 4.35 -7.76 -0.76
N THR A 49 3.81 -6.71 -1.38
CA THR A 49 2.40 -6.64 -1.77
C THR A 49 2.03 -7.76 -2.75
N GLY A 50 2.87 -8.04 -3.74
CA GLY A 50 2.62 -9.13 -4.70
C GLY A 50 2.69 -10.52 -4.07
N MET A 51 3.50 -10.72 -3.01
CA MET A 51 3.58 -12.00 -2.29
C MET A 51 2.33 -12.32 -1.46
N LEU A 52 1.43 -11.35 -1.26
CA LEU A 52 0.14 -11.58 -0.58
C LEU A 52 -0.79 -12.52 -1.36
N ILE A 53 -0.65 -12.61 -2.69
CA ILE A 53 -1.45 -13.54 -3.49
C ILE A 53 -0.89 -14.95 -3.29
N PRO A 54 -1.64 -15.88 -2.68
CA PRO A 54 -1.16 -17.25 -2.50
C PRO A 54 -1.06 -17.98 -3.84
N GLU A 55 -0.15 -18.95 -3.93
CA GLU A 55 0.11 -19.76 -5.12
C GLU A 55 0.44 -18.95 -6.38
N ALA A 56 0.79 -17.67 -6.23
CA ALA A 56 1.30 -16.82 -7.30
C ALA A 56 2.83 -16.83 -7.35
N HIS A 57 3.38 -16.53 -8.53
CA HIS A 57 4.80 -16.36 -8.77
C HIS A 57 5.07 -15.00 -9.40
N GLN A 58 6.11 -14.31 -8.95
CA GLN A 58 6.50 -13.01 -9.50
C GLN A 58 7.62 -13.20 -10.52
N ILE A 59 7.45 -12.64 -11.72
CA ILE A 59 8.47 -12.62 -12.77
C ILE A 59 8.78 -11.16 -13.12
N TYR A 60 10.05 -10.79 -13.03
CA TYR A 60 10.55 -9.47 -13.39
C TYR A 60 11.35 -9.56 -14.69
N VAL A 61 10.97 -8.79 -15.70
CA VAL A 61 11.69 -8.71 -16.98
C VAL A 61 12.42 -7.37 -17.00
N CYS A 62 13.71 -7.37 -16.67
CA CYS A 62 14.45 -6.14 -16.46
C CYS A 62 15.96 -6.31 -16.65
N ALA A 63 16.66 -5.19 -16.77
CA ALA A 63 18.12 -5.17 -16.75
C ALA A 63 18.64 -5.58 -15.38
N ASP A 64 19.83 -6.18 -15.33
CA ASP A 64 20.51 -6.69 -14.14
C ASP A 64 20.52 -5.66 -12.98
N ASN A 65 20.85 -4.42 -13.28
CA ASN A 65 20.91 -3.36 -12.27
C ASN A 65 19.55 -3.03 -11.60
N CYS A 66 18.44 -3.30 -12.28
CA CYS A 66 17.09 -3.05 -11.75
C CYS A 66 16.63 -4.12 -10.76
N MET A 67 17.28 -5.29 -10.75
CA MET A 67 16.84 -6.44 -9.94
C MET A 67 17.30 -6.39 -8.49
N ARG A 68 18.37 -5.70 -8.19
CA ARG A 68 19.05 -5.80 -6.89
C ARG A 68 18.11 -5.62 -5.71
N GLY A 69 17.29 -4.57 -5.71
CA GLY A 69 16.36 -4.30 -4.61
C GLY A 69 15.29 -5.38 -4.48
N VAL A 70 14.67 -5.76 -5.60
CA VAL A 70 13.57 -6.75 -5.58
C VAL A 70 14.05 -8.16 -5.22
N VAL A 71 15.26 -8.56 -5.65
CA VAL A 71 15.87 -9.84 -5.28
C VAL A 71 16.19 -9.89 -3.79
N LEU A 72 16.78 -8.81 -3.25
CA LEU A 72 17.08 -8.72 -1.82
C LEU A 72 15.80 -8.79 -0.98
N THR A 73 14.75 -8.10 -1.40
CA THR A 73 13.45 -8.16 -0.71
C THR A 73 12.85 -9.56 -0.75
N ALA A 74 12.89 -10.26 -1.89
CA ALA A 74 12.42 -11.64 -1.99
C ALA A 74 13.20 -12.58 -1.07
N ALA A 75 14.53 -12.40 -0.96
CA ALA A 75 15.40 -13.16 -0.07
C ALA A 75 15.11 -12.86 1.41
N GLU A 76 14.91 -11.60 1.79
CA GLU A 76 14.51 -11.23 3.16
C GLU A 76 13.19 -11.86 3.59
N MET A 77 12.26 -12.02 2.64
CA MET A 77 10.96 -12.67 2.86
C MET A 77 11.03 -14.20 2.83
N HIS A 78 12.19 -14.80 2.53
CA HIS A 78 12.33 -16.24 2.26
C HIS A 78 11.35 -16.73 1.18
N ALA A 79 11.20 -15.94 0.11
CA ALA A 79 10.22 -16.15 -0.96
C ALA A 79 10.90 -16.34 -2.33
N GLU A 80 12.17 -16.77 -2.35
CA GLU A 80 12.96 -16.97 -3.56
C GLU A 80 12.35 -18.03 -4.49
N ASP A 81 11.63 -19.00 -3.93
CA ASP A 81 10.92 -20.03 -4.67
C ASP A 81 9.67 -19.52 -5.42
N ARG A 82 9.22 -18.30 -5.09
CA ARG A 82 8.10 -17.61 -5.72
C ARG A 82 8.54 -16.39 -6.54
N PHE A 83 9.83 -16.30 -6.84
CA PHE A 83 10.44 -15.15 -7.50
C PHE A 83 11.35 -15.63 -8.64
N SER A 84 11.24 -15.02 -9.81
CA SER A 84 12.12 -15.27 -10.96
C SER A 84 12.31 -13.99 -11.78
N PHE A 85 13.31 -14.01 -12.66
CA PHE A 85 13.56 -12.86 -13.53
C PHE A 85 14.07 -13.30 -14.90
N VAL A 86 13.78 -12.48 -15.89
CA VAL A 86 14.34 -12.53 -17.24
C VAL A 86 15.27 -11.34 -17.38
N ILE A 87 16.54 -11.60 -17.68
CA ILE A 87 17.54 -10.53 -17.85
C ILE A 87 17.39 -9.91 -19.24
N VAL A 88 17.23 -8.59 -19.29
CA VAL A 88 17.26 -7.80 -20.50
C VAL A 88 18.68 -7.27 -20.70
N GLU A 89 19.33 -7.64 -21.78
CA GLU A 89 20.65 -7.16 -22.17
C GLU A 89 20.53 -6.03 -23.20
N GLU A 90 21.60 -5.23 -23.32
CA GLU A 90 21.66 -4.14 -24.33
C GLU A 90 21.41 -4.67 -25.76
N GLN A 91 21.87 -5.89 -26.05
CA GLN A 91 21.67 -6.53 -27.34
C GLN A 91 20.20 -6.72 -27.71
N ASN A 92 19.33 -7.01 -26.72
CA ASN A 92 17.88 -7.15 -26.94
C ASN A 92 17.24 -5.84 -27.38
N LEU A 93 17.76 -4.71 -26.89
CA LEU A 93 17.28 -3.39 -27.31
C LEU A 93 17.74 -3.06 -28.72
N LEU A 94 18.99 -3.38 -29.05
CA LEU A 94 19.57 -3.13 -30.38
C LEU A 94 18.90 -4.01 -31.45
N ASN A 95 18.56 -5.24 -31.11
CA ASN A 95 17.88 -6.18 -32.03
C ASN A 95 16.39 -5.89 -32.18
N GLY A 96 15.76 -5.17 -31.22
CA GLY A 96 14.33 -4.94 -31.19
C GLY A 96 13.53 -6.21 -30.83
N ASP A 97 14.12 -7.14 -30.06
CA ASP A 97 13.52 -8.42 -29.69
C ASP A 97 13.00 -8.48 -28.24
N LEU A 98 12.84 -7.33 -27.58
CA LEU A 98 12.44 -7.28 -26.17
C LEU A 98 11.05 -7.89 -25.90
N GLU A 99 10.11 -7.76 -26.85
CA GLU A 99 8.78 -8.38 -26.71
C GLU A 99 8.91 -9.90 -26.76
N ASP A 100 9.64 -10.43 -27.76
CA ASP A 100 9.87 -11.86 -27.91
C ASP A 100 10.66 -12.42 -26.72
N LEU A 101 11.68 -11.74 -26.24
CA LEU A 101 12.40 -12.10 -25.01
C LEU A 101 11.47 -12.17 -23.80
N THR A 102 10.55 -11.19 -23.68
CA THR A 102 9.60 -11.16 -22.58
C THR A 102 8.66 -12.36 -22.61
N ILE A 103 8.13 -12.68 -23.79
CA ILE A 103 7.23 -13.83 -24.00
C ILE A 103 7.98 -15.14 -23.78
N GLU A 104 9.05 -15.37 -24.54
CA GLU A 104 9.79 -16.64 -24.55
C GLU A 104 10.50 -16.90 -23.21
N GLY A 105 11.12 -15.86 -22.64
CA GLY A 105 11.78 -15.95 -21.34
C GLY A 105 10.80 -16.25 -20.20
N THR A 106 9.65 -15.59 -20.20
CA THR A 106 8.59 -15.88 -19.22
C THR A 106 8.05 -17.30 -19.39
N ALA A 107 7.76 -17.71 -20.62
CA ALA A 107 7.28 -19.05 -20.92
C ALA A 107 8.28 -20.15 -20.53
N ASP A 108 9.56 -19.93 -20.79
CA ASP A 108 10.64 -20.86 -20.41
C ASP A 108 10.76 -21.00 -18.88
N LEU A 109 10.69 -19.87 -18.15
CA LEU A 109 10.66 -19.87 -16.69
C LEU A 109 9.48 -20.68 -16.16
N ILE A 110 8.27 -20.41 -16.65
CA ILE A 110 7.05 -21.12 -16.20
C ILE A 110 7.21 -22.63 -16.39
N ARG A 111 7.71 -23.09 -17.55
CA ARG A 111 7.94 -24.52 -17.83
C ARG A 111 8.98 -25.17 -16.91
N LYS A 112 9.89 -24.38 -16.33
CA LYS A 112 10.95 -24.84 -15.42
C LYS A 112 10.53 -24.83 -13.94
N LEU A 113 9.41 -24.18 -13.60
CA LEU A 113 8.94 -24.14 -12.22
C LEU A 113 8.56 -25.54 -11.73
N LYS A 114 8.95 -25.88 -10.50
CA LYS A 114 8.63 -27.17 -9.88
C LYS A 114 7.13 -27.38 -9.65
N LYS A 115 6.40 -26.31 -9.40
CA LYS A 115 4.96 -26.29 -9.21
C LYS A 115 4.37 -25.22 -10.11
N MET A 116 3.37 -25.54 -10.89
CA MET A 116 2.65 -24.59 -11.73
C MET A 116 1.92 -23.59 -10.84
N PRO A 117 2.19 -22.28 -10.95
CA PRO A 117 1.49 -21.26 -10.18
C PRO A 117 0.06 -21.06 -10.72
N LYS A 118 -0.82 -20.57 -9.86
CA LYS A 118 -2.18 -20.17 -10.26
C LYS A 118 -2.22 -18.79 -10.89
N ALA A 119 -1.26 -17.94 -10.53
CA ALA A 119 -1.13 -16.60 -11.08
C ALA A 119 0.35 -16.24 -11.28
N ILE A 120 0.61 -15.44 -12.29
CA ILE A 120 1.89 -14.78 -12.55
C ILE A 120 1.73 -13.28 -12.44
N LEU A 121 2.49 -12.66 -11.54
CA LEU A 121 2.67 -11.22 -11.53
C LEU A 121 3.85 -10.90 -12.45
N LEU A 122 3.55 -10.48 -13.69
CA LEU A 122 4.58 -10.16 -14.68
C LEU A 122 4.92 -8.67 -14.61
N PHE A 123 6.11 -8.38 -14.12
CA PHE A 123 6.60 -7.02 -13.99
C PHE A 123 7.42 -6.59 -15.21
N THR A 124 6.87 -5.65 -15.98
CA THR A 124 7.61 -4.91 -16.99
C THR A 124 8.24 -3.66 -16.38
N VAL A 125 9.28 -3.12 -17.01
CA VAL A 125 10.07 -1.99 -16.49
C VAL A 125 10.09 -0.80 -17.46
N CYS A 126 10.70 0.31 -17.06
CA CYS A 126 10.77 1.54 -17.83
C CYS A 126 11.18 1.34 -19.30
N ILE A 127 12.09 0.41 -19.57
CA ILE A 127 12.56 0.09 -20.93
C ILE A 127 11.42 -0.29 -21.87
N HIS A 128 10.48 -1.15 -21.41
CA HIS A 128 9.33 -1.54 -22.23
C HIS A 128 8.48 -0.34 -22.66
N HIS A 129 8.34 0.65 -21.80
CA HIS A 129 7.62 1.89 -22.12
C HIS A 129 8.43 2.81 -23.04
N PHE A 130 9.74 2.95 -22.80
CA PHE A 130 10.60 3.84 -23.60
C PHE A 130 10.69 3.44 -25.07
N ILE A 131 10.75 2.14 -25.34
CA ILE A 131 10.80 1.64 -26.72
C ILE A 131 9.43 1.34 -27.32
N GLY A 132 8.35 1.49 -26.52
CA GLY A 132 6.97 1.32 -26.98
C GLY A 132 6.58 -0.12 -27.27
N CYS A 133 6.99 -1.07 -26.42
CA CYS A 133 6.60 -2.48 -26.54
C CYS A 133 5.08 -2.67 -26.60
N ASP A 134 4.62 -3.57 -27.43
CA ASP A 134 3.23 -4.03 -27.49
C ASP A 134 2.94 -4.99 -26.31
N LEU A 135 2.61 -4.38 -25.17
CA LEU A 135 2.27 -5.15 -23.95
C LEU A 135 1.02 -6.01 -24.15
N GLU A 136 0.05 -5.59 -24.97
CA GLU A 136 -1.14 -6.39 -25.25
C GLU A 136 -0.78 -7.68 -26.00
N ARG A 137 0.16 -7.62 -26.94
CA ARG A 137 0.70 -8.80 -27.62
C ARG A 137 1.34 -9.74 -26.59
N ILE A 138 2.20 -9.21 -25.71
CA ILE A 138 2.91 -10.01 -24.68
C ILE A 138 1.92 -10.81 -23.84
N TYR A 139 0.92 -10.15 -23.27
CA TYR A 139 -0.06 -10.83 -22.40
C TYR A 139 -0.92 -11.80 -23.16
N ARG A 140 -1.43 -11.44 -24.34
CA ARG A 140 -2.24 -12.33 -25.18
C ARG A 140 -1.51 -13.63 -25.51
N GLU A 141 -0.24 -13.55 -25.96
CA GLU A 141 0.53 -14.74 -26.34
C GLU A 141 0.88 -15.63 -25.12
N LEU A 142 1.10 -15.03 -23.95
CA LEU A 142 1.30 -15.79 -22.71
C LEU A 142 0.01 -16.46 -22.22
N GLU A 143 -1.11 -15.76 -22.27
CA GLU A 143 -2.44 -16.31 -21.90
C GLU A 143 -2.87 -17.45 -22.84
N GLU A 144 -2.54 -17.35 -24.14
CA GLU A 144 -2.77 -18.43 -25.12
C GLU A 144 -1.90 -19.67 -24.84
N GLN A 145 -0.65 -19.48 -24.40
CA GLN A 145 0.26 -20.59 -24.07
C GLN A 145 -0.06 -21.24 -22.72
N PHE A 146 -0.61 -20.50 -21.76
CA PHE A 146 -0.86 -20.95 -20.38
C PHE A 146 -2.27 -20.55 -19.93
N PRO A 147 -3.33 -21.11 -20.54
CA PRO A 147 -4.71 -20.70 -20.25
C PRO A 147 -5.18 -21.00 -18.81
N GLU A 148 -4.44 -21.85 -18.08
CA GLU A 148 -4.70 -22.17 -16.67
C GLU A 148 -4.07 -21.18 -15.68
N ILE A 149 -3.24 -20.23 -16.16
CA ILE A 149 -2.55 -19.24 -15.34
C ILE A 149 -3.20 -17.87 -15.54
N THR A 150 -3.49 -17.19 -14.43
CA THR A 150 -3.91 -15.80 -14.48
C THR A 150 -2.70 -14.88 -14.52
N PHE A 151 -2.53 -14.10 -15.58
CA PHE A 151 -1.46 -13.12 -15.68
C PHE A 151 -1.92 -11.74 -15.15
N LEU A 152 -1.18 -11.19 -14.18
CA LEU A 152 -1.39 -9.86 -13.64
C LEU A 152 -0.41 -8.89 -14.28
N ARG A 153 -0.93 -7.78 -14.79
CA ARG A 153 -0.16 -6.72 -15.45
C ARG A 153 0.50 -5.82 -14.41
N CYS A 154 1.78 -6.04 -14.14
CA CYS A 154 2.52 -5.34 -13.12
C CYS A 154 3.63 -4.48 -13.71
N TYR A 155 3.99 -3.39 -13.02
CA TYR A 155 4.93 -2.41 -13.53
C TYR A 155 5.97 -2.06 -12.47
N MET A 156 7.23 -2.09 -12.86
CA MET A 156 8.35 -1.54 -12.09
C MET A 156 8.98 -0.41 -12.91
N ASP A 157 8.27 0.71 -13.03
CA ASP A 157 8.58 1.82 -13.92
C ASP A 157 8.60 3.19 -13.20
N PRO A 158 9.49 3.40 -12.20
CA PRO A 158 9.52 4.60 -11.38
C PRO A 158 9.63 5.90 -12.18
N ILE A 159 10.39 5.89 -13.27
CA ILE A 159 10.67 7.08 -14.07
C ILE A 159 9.42 7.59 -14.80
N MET A 160 8.48 6.69 -15.08
CA MET A 160 7.23 7.02 -15.78
C MET A 160 6.13 7.53 -14.84
N GLN A 161 6.37 7.53 -13.53
CA GLN A 161 5.34 7.71 -12.49
C GLN A 161 5.39 9.09 -11.83
N LYS A 162 5.47 10.16 -12.61
CA LYS A 162 5.48 11.53 -12.02
C LYS A 162 4.12 11.98 -11.49
N HIS A 163 3.03 11.46 -12.05
CA HIS A 163 1.66 11.83 -11.70
C HIS A 163 0.74 10.61 -11.79
N GLY A 164 -0.39 10.67 -11.09
CA GLY A 164 -1.40 9.59 -11.08
C GLY A 164 -1.14 8.54 -10.00
N PRO A 165 -1.71 7.33 -10.15
CA PRO A 165 -1.56 6.26 -9.18
C PRO A 165 -0.11 5.84 -8.99
N THR A 166 0.30 5.65 -7.73
CA THR A 166 1.64 5.16 -7.37
C THR A 166 1.85 3.72 -7.86
N PRO A 167 3.11 3.24 -7.92
CA PRO A 167 3.39 1.84 -8.29
C PRO A 167 2.64 0.83 -7.42
N ASP A 168 2.57 1.07 -6.12
CA ASP A 168 1.82 0.26 -5.16
C ASP A 168 0.31 0.26 -5.48
N GLN A 169 -0.28 1.42 -5.76
CA GLN A 169 -1.68 1.52 -6.15
C GLN A 169 -1.99 0.81 -7.47
N LYS A 170 -1.08 0.86 -8.45
CA LYS A 170 -1.23 0.13 -9.72
C LYS A 170 -1.14 -1.38 -9.51
N LEU A 171 -0.21 -1.83 -8.68
CA LEU A 171 -0.08 -3.25 -8.35
C LEU A 171 -1.36 -3.76 -7.66
N ARG A 172 -1.85 -3.05 -6.63
CA ARG A 172 -3.11 -3.40 -5.96
C ARG A 172 -4.29 -3.41 -6.91
N LYS A 173 -4.37 -2.46 -7.83
CA LYS A 173 -5.38 -2.48 -8.89
C LYS A 173 -5.30 -3.76 -9.70
N ALA A 174 -4.11 -4.13 -10.21
CA ALA A 174 -3.90 -5.37 -10.97
C ALA A 174 -4.27 -6.62 -10.17
N MET A 175 -3.91 -6.67 -8.88
CA MET A 175 -4.31 -7.75 -7.99
C MET A 175 -5.83 -7.86 -7.91
N TYR A 176 -6.53 -6.77 -7.65
CA TYR A 176 -7.98 -6.79 -7.49
C TYR A 176 -8.74 -6.97 -8.80
N GLU A 177 -8.14 -6.65 -9.95
CA GLU A 177 -8.71 -6.98 -11.27
C GLU A 177 -8.84 -8.49 -11.51
N SER A 178 -8.00 -9.30 -10.86
CA SER A 178 -8.09 -10.76 -10.93
C SER A 178 -9.22 -11.34 -10.04
N LEU A 179 -9.83 -10.56 -9.15
CA LEU A 179 -10.95 -10.98 -8.32
C LEU A 179 -12.23 -10.89 -9.13
N ASP A 180 -12.88 -12.01 -9.37
CA ASP A 180 -14.20 -12.10 -10.00
C ASP A 180 -15.18 -12.75 -9.05
N SER A 181 -16.46 -12.47 -9.28
CA SER A 181 -17.57 -13.12 -8.59
C SER A 181 -18.74 -13.30 -9.54
N GLU A 182 -19.24 -14.51 -9.58
CA GLU A 182 -20.53 -14.77 -10.24
C GLU A 182 -21.66 -14.19 -9.37
N PRO A 183 -22.72 -13.61 -9.97
CA PRO A 183 -23.79 -12.95 -9.22
C PRO A 183 -24.45 -13.83 -8.15
N ASP A 184 -24.54 -15.13 -8.41
CA ASP A 184 -25.13 -16.14 -7.52
C ASP A 184 -24.18 -16.56 -6.37
N LYS A 185 -22.91 -16.22 -6.45
CA LYS A 185 -21.91 -16.45 -5.38
C LYS A 185 -21.75 -15.27 -4.42
N MET A 186 -22.44 -14.16 -4.70
CA MET A 186 -22.36 -13.00 -3.82
C MET A 186 -22.93 -13.32 -2.43
N ASP A 187 -22.12 -13.08 -1.42
CA ASP A 187 -22.55 -13.14 -0.02
C ASP A 187 -22.70 -11.72 0.54
N THR A 188 -23.93 -11.29 0.75
CA THR A 188 -24.26 -9.96 1.29
C THR A 188 -23.83 -9.80 2.75
N LYS A 189 -23.52 -10.89 3.44
CA LYS A 189 -23.02 -10.91 4.80
C LYS A 189 -21.51 -11.12 4.88
N GLN A 190 -20.81 -11.19 3.74
CA GLN A 190 -19.36 -11.19 3.72
C GLN A 190 -18.82 -9.77 3.52
N ILE A 191 -17.83 -9.42 4.33
CA ILE A 191 -17.00 -8.22 4.18
C ILE A 191 -15.59 -8.66 3.87
N SER A 192 -15.03 -8.18 2.75
CA SER A 192 -13.62 -8.39 2.42
C SER A 192 -12.82 -7.14 2.73
N ILE A 193 -11.86 -7.25 3.66
CA ILE A 193 -10.94 -6.17 4.05
C ILE A 193 -9.69 -6.29 3.18
N LEU A 194 -9.44 -5.25 2.40
CA LEU A 194 -8.38 -5.18 1.41
C LEU A 194 -7.56 -3.90 1.58
N GLY A 195 -6.40 -3.81 0.91
CA GLY A 195 -5.63 -2.57 0.79
C GLY A 195 -4.44 -2.44 1.72
N SER A 196 -4.31 -3.28 2.74
CA SER A 196 -3.14 -3.34 3.62
C SER A 196 -2.20 -4.48 3.23
N ASP A 197 -0.93 -4.41 3.63
CA ASP A 197 0.01 -5.53 3.59
C ASP A 197 -0.08 -6.40 4.86
N PHE A 198 -0.66 -5.87 5.91
CA PHE A 198 -0.82 -6.52 7.21
C PHE A 198 -2.28 -6.82 7.50
N ALA A 199 -2.53 -7.98 8.10
CA ALA A 199 -3.84 -8.30 8.66
C ALA A 199 -4.19 -7.33 9.79
N LEU A 200 -5.48 -7.12 10.04
CA LEU A 200 -5.91 -6.42 11.24
C LEU A 200 -5.47 -7.18 12.49
N ASP A 201 -5.03 -6.45 13.50
CA ASP A 201 -4.75 -7.05 14.81
C ASP A 201 -5.98 -7.73 15.39
N GLN A 202 -5.77 -8.75 16.22
CA GLN A 202 -6.87 -9.47 16.85
C GLN A 202 -7.69 -8.61 17.82
N SER A 203 -7.07 -7.54 18.35
CA SER A 203 -7.73 -6.53 19.19
C SER A 203 -8.47 -5.45 18.41
N SER A 204 -8.40 -5.47 17.07
CA SER A 204 -9.07 -4.49 16.20
C SER A 204 -10.58 -4.47 16.46
N ASP A 205 -11.12 -3.28 16.55
CA ASP A 205 -12.54 -3.01 16.74
C ASP A 205 -13.39 -3.65 15.64
N LEU A 206 -12.92 -3.64 14.41
CA LEU A 206 -13.60 -4.28 13.27
C LEU A 206 -13.73 -5.80 13.47
N LYS A 207 -12.71 -6.48 14.03
CA LYS A 207 -12.77 -7.92 14.31
C LYS A 207 -13.72 -8.27 15.46
N GLU A 208 -14.03 -7.33 16.30
CA GLU A 208 -15.03 -7.51 17.37
C GLU A 208 -16.44 -7.17 16.88
N LEU A 209 -16.62 -6.03 16.22
CA LEU A 209 -17.93 -5.49 15.83
C LEU A 209 -18.59 -6.26 14.69
N LEU A 210 -17.85 -6.52 13.61
CA LEU A 210 -18.43 -7.09 12.39
C LEU A 210 -19.04 -8.50 12.62
N PRO A 211 -18.36 -9.43 13.30
CA PRO A 211 -18.98 -10.72 13.64
C PRO A 211 -20.18 -10.60 14.55
N LYS A 212 -20.19 -9.67 15.54
CA LYS A 212 -21.35 -9.41 16.39
C LYS A 212 -22.55 -8.91 15.58
N ALA A 213 -22.30 -8.13 14.52
CA ALA A 213 -23.32 -7.68 13.58
C ALA A 213 -23.75 -8.78 12.56
N GLY A 214 -23.24 -10.01 12.71
CA GLY A 214 -23.61 -11.15 11.86
C GLY A 214 -22.92 -11.17 10.50
N TYR A 215 -21.74 -10.51 10.38
CA TYR A 215 -20.94 -10.50 9.16
C TYR A 215 -19.74 -11.45 9.26
N THR A 216 -19.44 -12.11 8.13
CA THR A 216 -18.21 -12.87 7.96
C THR A 216 -17.13 -11.93 7.44
N VAL A 217 -15.99 -11.87 8.12
CA VAL A 217 -14.85 -11.04 7.72
C VAL A 217 -13.80 -11.91 7.04
N ARG A 218 -13.37 -11.51 5.85
CA ARG A 218 -12.24 -12.10 5.14
C ARG A 218 -11.17 -11.05 4.89
N GLU A 219 -9.92 -11.45 5.06
CA GLU A 219 -8.75 -10.59 4.82
C GLU A 219 -7.81 -11.26 3.83
N LEU A 220 -7.22 -10.48 2.92
CA LEU A 220 -6.25 -10.98 1.94
C LEU A 220 -5.10 -11.75 2.60
N GLN A 221 -4.58 -11.24 3.72
CA GLN A 221 -3.45 -11.82 4.45
C GLN A 221 -3.77 -13.17 5.10
N SER A 222 -5.04 -13.51 5.22
CA SER A 222 -5.50 -14.79 5.77
C SER A 222 -5.62 -15.88 4.69
N CYS A 223 -5.61 -15.52 3.41
CA CYS A 223 -5.73 -16.46 2.30
C CYS A 223 -4.47 -17.33 2.19
N ARG A 224 -4.65 -18.65 2.07
CA ARG A 224 -3.58 -19.64 1.91
C ARG A 224 -3.60 -20.31 0.55
N THR A 225 -4.72 -20.27 -0.15
CA THR A 225 -4.90 -20.83 -1.48
C THR A 225 -5.42 -19.77 -2.46
N TRP A 226 -5.23 -20.02 -3.74
CA TRP A 226 -5.78 -19.20 -4.82
C TRP A 226 -7.31 -19.13 -4.76
N GLU A 227 -7.95 -20.22 -4.41
CA GLU A 227 -9.40 -20.31 -4.26
C GLU A 227 -9.88 -19.40 -3.14
N GLU A 228 -9.24 -19.42 -1.96
CA GLU A 228 -9.56 -18.50 -0.85
C GLU A 228 -9.35 -17.03 -1.24
N TYR A 229 -8.31 -16.75 -2.03
CA TYR A 229 -8.10 -15.41 -2.58
C TYR A 229 -9.24 -14.99 -3.52
N LYS A 230 -9.66 -15.87 -4.42
CA LYS A 230 -10.79 -15.59 -5.33
C LYS A 230 -12.11 -15.38 -4.57
N GLU A 231 -12.32 -16.08 -3.46
CA GLU A 231 -13.50 -15.92 -2.62
C GLU A 231 -13.63 -14.52 -1.99
N LEU A 232 -12.55 -13.73 -1.95
CA LEU A 232 -12.62 -12.32 -1.54
C LEU A 232 -13.55 -11.51 -2.45
N GLY A 233 -13.63 -11.86 -3.73
CA GLY A 233 -14.52 -11.23 -4.71
C GLY A 233 -16.02 -11.47 -4.45
N ASN A 234 -16.38 -12.48 -3.65
CA ASN A 234 -17.77 -12.81 -3.34
C ASN A 234 -18.41 -11.88 -2.32
N ALA A 235 -17.65 -10.98 -1.70
CA ALA A 235 -18.16 -10.09 -0.67
C ALA A 235 -19.22 -9.11 -1.22
N GLY A 236 -20.27 -8.88 -0.43
CA GLY A 236 -21.24 -7.83 -0.68
C GLY A 236 -20.67 -6.44 -0.38
N THR A 237 -19.66 -6.37 0.48
CA THR A 237 -19.00 -5.11 0.88
C THR A 237 -17.48 -5.27 0.88
N PHE A 238 -16.81 -4.33 0.22
CA PHE A 238 -15.35 -4.16 0.31
C PHE A 238 -15.02 -3.03 1.27
N LEU A 239 -14.17 -3.33 2.26
CA LEU A 239 -13.71 -2.38 3.26
C LEU A 239 -12.22 -2.09 3.02
N CYS A 240 -11.86 -0.81 3.01
CA CYS A 240 -10.51 -0.33 2.88
C CYS A 240 -10.15 0.61 4.02
N CYS A 241 -9.08 0.30 4.76
CA CYS A 241 -8.59 1.13 5.85
C CYS A 241 -7.28 1.87 5.50
N TYR A 242 -6.64 1.55 4.38
CA TYR A 242 -5.37 2.14 3.97
C TYR A 242 -5.49 2.95 2.68
N PRO A 243 -4.90 4.16 2.64
CA PRO A 243 -4.96 5.03 1.45
C PRO A 243 -4.46 4.36 0.17
N SER A 244 -3.40 3.54 0.26
CA SER A 244 -2.81 2.83 -0.88
C SER A 244 -3.77 1.85 -1.56
N GLY A 245 -4.70 1.26 -0.79
CA GLY A 245 -5.69 0.33 -1.32
C GLY A 245 -6.89 0.97 -2.00
N LYS A 246 -7.23 2.20 -1.60
CA LYS A 246 -8.47 2.89 -1.99
C LYS A 246 -8.74 2.84 -3.49
N TYR A 247 -7.75 3.24 -4.29
CA TYR A 247 -7.89 3.34 -5.75
C TYR A 247 -8.30 2.00 -6.40
N GLY A 248 -7.59 0.93 -6.08
CA GLY A 248 -7.85 -0.39 -6.67
C GLY A 248 -9.16 -1.01 -6.20
N ILE A 249 -9.50 -0.84 -4.91
CA ILE A 249 -10.71 -1.42 -4.32
C ILE A 249 -11.97 -0.69 -4.79
N GLU A 250 -11.92 0.63 -4.95
CA GLU A 250 -13.03 1.42 -5.50
C GLU A 250 -13.36 0.96 -6.93
N LEU A 251 -12.34 0.70 -7.76
CA LEU A 251 -12.53 0.15 -9.10
C LEU A 251 -13.10 -1.27 -9.07
N LEU A 252 -12.63 -2.12 -8.16
CA LEU A 252 -13.16 -3.47 -7.96
C LEU A 252 -14.65 -3.41 -7.59
N ALA A 253 -15.01 -2.63 -6.59
CA ALA A 253 -16.38 -2.49 -6.11
C ALA A 253 -17.31 -2.00 -7.21
N LYS A 254 -16.88 -1.01 -7.99
CA LYS A 254 -17.62 -0.52 -9.15
C LYS A 254 -17.81 -1.60 -10.22
N ARG A 255 -16.76 -2.39 -10.53
CA ARG A 255 -16.82 -3.45 -11.54
C ARG A 255 -17.77 -4.58 -11.15
N LEU A 256 -17.77 -4.96 -9.87
CA LEU A 256 -18.60 -6.05 -9.35
C LEU A 256 -19.98 -5.59 -8.85
N ASP A 257 -20.27 -4.29 -8.91
CA ASP A 257 -21.50 -3.68 -8.36
C ASP A 257 -21.68 -4.04 -6.87
N ARG A 258 -20.68 -3.65 -6.05
CA ARG A 258 -20.61 -3.91 -4.60
C ARG A 258 -20.49 -2.63 -3.81
N THR A 259 -20.86 -2.70 -2.54
CA THR A 259 -20.64 -1.60 -1.59
C THR A 259 -19.15 -1.41 -1.34
N PHE A 260 -18.69 -0.16 -1.39
CA PHE A 260 -17.33 0.24 -1.02
C PHE A 260 -17.37 1.14 0.20
N LEU A 261 -16.61 0.78 1.22
CA LEU A 261 -16.38 1.60 2.41
C LEU A 261 -14.89 1.94 2.52
N TYR A 262 -14.60 3.22 2.60
CA TYR A 262 -13.26 3.72 2.91
C TYR A 262 -13.28 4.34 4.29
N LEU A 263 -12.66 3.67 5.25
CA LEU A 263 -12.55 4.06 6.65
C LEU A 263 -11.06 4.15 7.00
N PRO A 264 -10.39 5.27 6.67
CA PRO A 264 -8.95 5.42 6.91
C PRO A 264 -8.69 5.42 8.41
N LEU A 265 -7.74 4.63 8.85
CA LEU A 265 -7.34 4.56 10.25
C LEU A 265 -7.07 5.95 10.80
N SER A 266 -7.69 6.31 11.91
CA SER A 266 -7.56 7.63 12.54
C SER A 266 -7.06 7.52 13.97
N PHE A 267 -6.45 8.61 14.46
CA PHE A 267 -6.10 8.85 15.85
C PHE A 267 -6.99 9.92 16.49
N ASP A 268 -7.99 10.41 15.76
CA ASP A 268 -8.96 11.41 16.24
C ASP A 268 -10.28 10.71 16.58
N TYR A 269 -10.71 10.81 17.83
CA TYR A 269 -11.90 10.10 18.30
C TYR A 269 -13.19 10.54 17.60
N GLU A 270 -13.28 11.79 17.17
CA GLU A 270 -14.46 12.27 16.45
C GLU A 270 -14.48 11.76 15.00
N GLU A 271 -13.31 11.62 14.36
CA GLU A 271 -13.22 10.93 13.06
C GLU A 271 -13.61 9.45 13.22
N ILE A 272 -13.05 8.76 14.21
CA ILE A 272 -13.34 7.33 14.45
C ILE A 272 -14.84 7.11 14.70
N LYS A 273 -15.48 7.94 15.53
CA LYS A 273 -16.93 7.85 15.75
C LYS A 273 -17.72 7.98 14.46
N LYS A 274 -17.37 8.95 13.62
CA LYS A 274 -18.05 9.14 12.32
C LYS A 274 -17.85 7.95 11.39
N GLU A 275 -16.65 7.38 11.36
CA GLU A 275 -16.35 6.20 10.56
C GLU A 275 -17.15 4.98 11.03
N GLU A 276 -17.23 4.75 12.33
CA GLU A 276 -18.04 3.69 12.92
C GLU A 276 -19.55 3.90 12.66
N GLU A 277 -20.04 5.14 12.72
CA GLU A 277 -21.42 5.45 12.34
C GLU A 277 -21.71 5.19 10.86
N ILE A 278 -20.78 5.53 9.96
CA ILE A 278 -20.89 5.24 8.52
C ILE A 278 -20.93 3.74 8.30
N LEU A 279 -19.99 2.99 8.91
CA LEU A 279 -19.94 1.55 8.84
C LEU A 279 -21.27 0.95 9.30
N TRP A 280 -21.71 1.32 10.50
CA TRP A 280 -22.91 0.80 11.13
C TRP A 280 -24.17 1.07 10.30
N ASN A 281 -24.36 2.30 9.84
CA ASN A 281 -25.50 2.68 9.01
C ASN A 281 -25.52 1.94 7.66
N THR A 282 -24.33 1.65 7.10
CA THR A 282 -24.22 0.90 5.83
C THR A 282 -24.58 -0.56 6.03
N LEU A 283 -24.15 -1.17 7.12
CA LEU A 283 -24.41 -2.58 7.43
C LEU A 283 -25.80 -2.81 8.03
N LYS A 284 -26.47 -1.76 8.52
CA LYS A 284 -27.83 -1.76 9.09
C LYS A 284 -28.04 -2.81 10.20
N PRO A 285 -27.21 -2.85 11.23
CA PRO A 285 -27.46 -3.73 12.37
C PRO A 285 -28.71 -3.31 13.13
N GLU A 286 -29.28 -4.24 13.89
CA GLU A 286 -30.56 -4.04 14.57
C GLU A 286 -30.49 -3.14 15.82
N ASP A 287 -29.30 -2.98 16.45
CA ASP A 287 -29.13 -2.20 17.69
C ASP A 287 -27.96 -1.21 17.62
N ASN A 288 -28.29 0.10 17.58
CA ASN A 288 -27.31 1.19 17.57
C ASN A 288 -26.91 1.67 18.98
N GLN A 289 -27.67 1.37 20.02
CA GLN A 289 -27.35 1.85 21.37
C GLN A 289 -26.17 1.12 21.97
N GLU A 290 -26.02 -0.16 21.66
CA GLU A 290 -24.89 -0.97 22.08
C GLU A 290 -23.57 -0.43 21.48
N LEU A 291 -23.58 0.02 20.23
CA LEU A 291 -22.42 0.59 19.57
C LEU A 291 -21.89 1.84 20.29
N LEU A 292 -22.75 2.80 20.58
CA LEU A 292 -22.32 4.07 21.22
C LEU A 292 -21.69 3.80 22.59
N SER A 293 -22.32 2.94 23.40
CA SER A 293 -21.78 2.54 24.70
C SER A 293 -20.42 1.82 24.57
N TRP A 294 -20.27 1.00 23.53
CA TRP A 294 -19.03 0.29 23.25
C TRP A 294 -17.91 1.26 22.83
N ILE A 295 -18.19 2.25 21.94
CA ILE A 295 -17.24 3.30 21.54
C ILE A 295 -16.76 4.08 22.75
N GLU A 296 -17.64 4.56 23.61
CA GLU A 296 -17.29 5.31 24.83
C GLU A 296 -16.38 4.49 25.76
N LYS A 297 -16.66 3.20 25.90
CA LYS A 297 -15.79 2.30 26.68
C LYS A 297 -14.41 2.18 26.06
N LYS A 298 -14.30 2.04 24.73
CA LYS A 298 -13.00 1.93 24.02
C LYS A 298 -12.20 3.23 24.16
N ILE A 299 -12.84 4.39 24.00
CA ILE A 299 -12.18 5.68 24.23
C ILE A 299 -11.62 5.76 25.66
N SER A 300 -12.41 5.38 26.65
CA SER A 300 -11.96 5.40 28.05
C SER A 300 -10.74 4.49 28.30
N LEU A 301 -10.67 3.34 27.63
CA LEU A 301 -9.50 2.46 27.69
C LEU A 301 -8.27 3.07 27.01
N CYS A 302 -8.45 3.72 25.87
CA CYS A 302 -7.37 4.43 25.17
C CYS A 302 -6.81 5.58 26.01
N GLU A 303 -7.68 6.39 26.61
CA GLU A 303 -7.29 7.49 27.50
C GLU A 303 -6.49 6.98 28.71
N ALA A 304 -6.95 5.92 29.35
CA ALA A 304 -6.23 5.30 30.48
C ALA A 304 -4.85 4.76 30.07
N ALA A 305 -4.75 4.15 28.88
CA ALA A 305 -3.50 3.63 28.34
C ALA A 305 -2.52 4.76 28.01
N LEU A 306 -2.99 5.84 27.41
CA LEU A 306 -2.18 7.04 27.09
C LEU A 306 -1.63 7.69 28.36
N GLU A 307 -2.48 7.91 29.37
CA GLU A 307 -2.04 8.47 30.65
C GLU A 307 -1.01 7.60 31.36
N HIS A 308 -1.24 6.28 31.41
CA HIS A 308 -0.27 5.34 31.98
C HIS A 308 1.06 5.37 31.22
N THR A 309 1.01 5.33 29.90
CA THR A 309 2.22 5.39 29.07
C THR A 309 3.00 6.67 29.28
N ARG A 310 2.29 7.82 29.35
CA ARG A 310 2.91 9.13 29.61
C ARG A 310 3.64 9.14 30.97
N GLN A 311 3.07 8.52 32.00
CA GLN A 311 3.73 8.40 33.30
C GLN A 311 4.99 7.54 33.24
N VAL A 312 4.99 6.47 32.45
CA VAL A 312 6.14 5.56 32.30
C VAL A 312 7.29 6.21 31.55
N ILE A 313 7.02 6.81 30.38
CA ILE A 313 8.07 7.34 29.51
C ILE A 313 8.46 8.79 29.83
N GLY A 314 7.63 9.53 30.57
CA GLY A 314 7.88 10.90 30.99
C GLY A 314 8.06 11.85 29.79
N ASN A 315 9.17 12.60 29.82
CA ASN A 315 9.50 13.59 28.77
C ASN A 315 10.48 13.04 27.71
N THR A 316 10.53 11.73 27.53
CA THR A 316 11.38 11.12 26.50
C THR A 316 11.02 11.67 25.13
N PRO A 317 12.01 12.13 24.32
CA PRO A 317 11.77 12.57 22.95
C PRO A 317 11.22 11.43 22.07
N ILE A 318 10.21 11.74 21.27
CA ILE A 318 9.55 10.79 20.37
C ILE A 318 9.76 11.28 18.94
N SER A 319 10.21 10.38 18.09
CA SER A 319 10.20 10.52 16.64
C SER A 319 9.20 9.55 16.05
N ILE A 320 8.45 9.99 15.05
CA ILE A 320 7.41 9.20 14.37
C ILE A 320 7.81 9.06 12.91
N ASP A 321 7.79 7.83 12.40
CA ASP A 321 8.08 7.52 11.01
C ASP A 321 6.80 7.04 10.29
N TYR A 322 6.59 7.50 9.05
CA TYR A 322 5.40 7.15 8.27
C TYR A 322 5.32 5.63 7.94
N THR A 323 6.44 4.93 7.99
CA THR A 323 6.46 3.48 7.78
C THR A 323 5.77 2.72 8.91
N PHE A 324 5.70 3.32 10.11
CA PHE A 324 4.92 2.78 11.23
C PHE A 324 3.42 2.88 10.97
N HIS A 325 2.96 4.02 10.45
CA HIS A 325 1.54 4.25 10.19
C HIS A 325 1.36 5.31 9.09
N PRO A 326 0.38 5.15 8.17
CA PRO A 326 0.17 6.08 7.06
C PRO A 326 -0.31 7.48 7.49
N ARG A 327 -0.61 7.68 8.78
CA ARG A 327 -1.03 8.98 9.35
C ARG A 327 -0.12 9.42 10.50
N PRO A 328 1.17 9.68 10.25
CA PRO A 328 2.13 10.05 11.29
C PRO A 328 1.82 11.39 11.95
N LEU A 329 1.24 12.37 11.23
CA LEU A 329 0.85 13.66 11.79
C LEU A 329 -0.38 13.54 12.70
N GLY A 330 -1.33 12.65 12.38
CA GLY A 330 -2.46 12.32 13.24
C GLY A 330 -2.00 11.75 14.57
N LEU A 331 -1.03 10.81 14.54
CA LEU A 331 -0.41 10.27 15.75
C LEU A 331 0.35 11.36 16.55
N ALA A 332 1.11 12.21 15.86
CA ALA A 332 1.80 13.33 16.50
C ALA A 332 0.82 14.28 17.22
N LYS A 333 -0.32 14.60 16.58
CA LYS A 333 -1.39 15.42 17.18
C LYS A 333 -1.94 14.76 18.45
N LEU A 334 -2.29 13.46 18.39
CA LEU A 334 -2.78 12.72 19.55
C LEU A 334 -1.78 12.78 20.70
N LEU A 335 -0.54 12.39 20.45
CA LEU A 335 0.50 12.34 21.48
C LEU A 335 0.79 13.72 22.10
N LEU A 336 0.92 14.77 21.29
CA LEU A 336 1.13 16.14 21.78
C LEU A 336 -0.05 16.64 22.61
N THR A 337 -1.28 16.30 22.22
CA THR A 337 -2.49 16.66 22.99
C THR A 337 -2.49 16.03 24.38
N HIS A 338 -1.89 14.82 24.52
CA HIS A 338 -1.76 14.11 25.78
C HIS A 338 -0.44 14.39 26.52
N GLY A 339 0.31 15.42 26.11
CA GLY A 339 1.51 15.90 26.81
C GLY A 339 2.76 15.06 26.61
N PHE A 340 2.82 14.26 25.55
CA PHE A 340 4.06 13.58 25.14
C PHE A 340 5.00 14.55 24.42
N ASN A 341 6.30 14.28 24.45
CA ASN A 341 7.33 15.09 23.80
C ASN A 341 7.62 14.61 22.38
N VAL A 342 6.78 14.95 21.40
CA VAL A 342 7.04 14.66 19.98
C VAL A 342 7.90 15.80 19.41
N GLU A 343 9.08 15.44 18.87
CA GLU A 343 10.05 16.39 18.32
C GLU A 343 10.17 16.29 16.80
N THR A 344 10.06 15.10 16.22
CA THR A 344 10.33 14.87 14.80
C THR A 344 9.30 13.93 14.18
N VAL A 345 8.89 14.24 12.94
CA VAL A 345 8.09 13.35 12.10
C VAL A 345 8.81 13.13 10.78
N TYR A 346 9.03 11.85 10.42
CA TYR A 346 9.61 11.44 9.15
C TYR A 346 8.49 11.11 8.17
N LEU A 347 8.49 11.79 7.02
CA LEU A 347 7.50 11.62 5.95
C LEU A 347 7.98 12.29 4.67
N ASP A 348 7.52 11.82 3.50
CA ASP A 348 7.85 12.42 2.20
C ASP A 348 6.75 13.34 1.68
N SER A 349 5.52 13.07 2.06
CA SER A 349 4.34 13.85 1.67
C SER A 349 3.26 13.77 2.74
N ILE A 350 2.32 14.69 2.69
CA ILE A 350 1.18 14.78 3.62
C ILE A 350 -0.07 14.33 2.87
N SER A 351 -0.69 13.27 3.34
CA SER A 351 -1.91 12.72 2.74
C SER A 351 -3.11 13.66 2.92
N PRO A 352 -4.15 13.54 2.08
CA PRO A 352 -5.40 14.30 2.27
C PRO A 352 -6.03 14.09 3.65
N GLU A 353 -5.93 12.87 4.17
CA GLU A 353 -6.47 12.47 5.48
C GLU A 353 -5.75 13.16 6.65
N GLU A 354 -4.54 13.68 6.45
CA GLU A 354 -3.74 14.37 7.47
C GLU A 354 -3.79 15.89 7.39
N LYS A 355 -4.54 16.45 6.45
CA LYS A 355 -4.58 17.91 6.24
C LYS A 355 -4.99 18.70 7.49
N GLU A 356 -5.96 18.20 8.24
CA GLU A 356 -6.42 18.84 9.48
C GLU A 356 -5.39 18.71 10.61
N ALA A 357 -4.77 17.53 10.75
CA ALA A 357 -3.70 17.32 11.72
C ALA A 357 -2.49 18.23 11.42
N PHE A 358 -2.11 18.35 10.13
CA PHE A 358 -1.06 19.27 9.69
C PHE A 358 -1.35 20.72 10.08
N ALA A 359 -2.56 21.20 9.79
CA ALA A 359 -2.97 22.58 10.13
C ALA A 359 -2.93 22.82 11.65
N TRP A 360 -3.43 21.87 12.44
CA TRP A 360 -3.40 21.94 13.91
C TRP A 360 -1.97 21.96 14.46
N LEU A 361 -1.10 21.07 13.96
CA LEU A 361 0.30 21.00 14.37
C LEU A 361 1.07 22.28 14.01
N LYS A 362 0.81 22.84 12.83
CA LYS A 362 1.41 24.09 12.38
C LYS A 362 1.07 25.27 13.31
N GLU A 363 -0.11 25.27 13.89
CA GLU A 363 -0.55 26.29 14.87
C GLU A 363 -0.01 26.02 16.29
N LYS A 364 -0.10 24.76 16.76
CA LYS A 364 0.14 24.41 18.17
C LYS A 364 1.57 24.01 18.49
N LYS A 365 2.32 23.49 17.50
CA LYS A 365 3.71 23.05 17.63
C LYS A 365 4.54 23.50 16.41
N PRO A 366 4.65 24.82 16.15
CA PRO A 366 5.28 25.36 14.94
C PRO A 366 6.74 24.96 14.75
N GLU A 367 7.43 24.56 15.82
CA GLU A 367 8.82 24.09 15.82
C GLU A 367 8.96 22.58 15.58
N LEU A 368 7.87 21.82 15.43
CA LEU A 368 7.93 20.39 15.11
C LEU A 368 8.76 20.19 13.85
N GLU A 369 9.77 19.33 13.95
CA GLU A 369 10.64 19.02 12.81
C GLU A 369 9.99 18.00 11.88
N LEU A 370 9.98 18.31 10.59
CA LEU A 370 9.68 17.35 9.52
C LEU A 370 10.98 16.96 8.82
N ARG A 371 11.16 15.66 8.57
CA ARG A 371 12.33 15.12 7.88
C ARG A 371 11.89 14.17 6.76
N PRO A 372 12.57 14.14 5.60
CA PRO A 372 12.33 13.15 4.57
C PRO A 372 12.78 11.76 5.06
N THR A 373 12.19 10.72 4.50
CA THR A 373 12.50 9.31 4.81
C THR A 373 13.49 8.71 3.84
#